data_21229b15facd09b8988d8606e5df1daf
#
_entry.id   21229b15facd09b8988d8606e5df1daf
#
_cell.length_a   1.000
_cell.length_b   1.000
_cell.length_c   1.000
_cell.angle_alpha   90.00
_cell.angle_beta   90.00
_cell.angle_gamma   90.00
#
_symmetry.space_group_name_H-M   'P 1'
#
loop_
_entity.id
_entity.type
_entity.pdbx_description
1 polymer ?
#
loop_
_entity_poly.entity_id
_entity_poly.type
_entity_poly.pdbx_seq_one_letter_code
_entity_poly.pdbx_strand_id
1 'polypeptide(L)'
;MEKTEDTELNNILDEICTDKEKRNIKIVQTAAVEVPCCIGTFEKRILIPDKKYSREELHYIILHEYTHLDNKDILTIQMINILCIVFWWNPFVYILKGDMYQSIEIRCDQTVTKKLKSAERGNYLTVILKEYKASVQEKEFRKPAGAMPLFEDHSDHLIERFRLVAEGKQS
;
A
#
# COMPACT_ATOMS: atom_id res chain seq x y z
N MET A 1 -12.90 -24.61 -3.87
CA MET A 1 -12.34 -23.82 -2.76
C MET A 1 -12.34 -22.31 -3.04
N GLU A 2 -12.30 -21.87 -4.30
CA GLU A 2 -12.31 -20.45 -4.71
C GLU A 2 -13.52 -19.62 -4.24
N LYS A 3 -14.73 -20.19 -4.25
CA LYS A 3 -15.95 -19.43 -3.92
C LYS A 3 -16.12 -18.98 -2.47
N THR A 4 -15.44 -19.61 -1.53
CA THR A 4 -15.59 -19.29 -0.09
C THR A 4 -14.67 -18.15 0.33
N GLU A 5 -13.46 -18.08 -0.25
CA GLU A 5 -12.48 -17.01 -0.01
C GLU A 5 -12.94 -15.69 -0.62
N ASP A 6 -13.51 -15.71 -1.84
CA ASP A 6 -14.11 -14.52 -2.45
C ASP A 6 -15.24 -13.91 -1.60
N THR A 7 -15.98 -14.75 -0.89
CA THR A 7 -17.08 -14.27 -0.02
C THR A 7 -16.54 -13.59 1.24
N GLU A 8 -15.46 -14.12 1.83
CA GLU A 8 -14.84 -13.54 3.03
C GLU A 8 -14.20 -12.19 2.72
N LEU A 9 -13.47 -12.08 1.62
CA LEU A 9 -12.84 -10.84 1.17
C LEU A 9 -13.87 -9.74 0.90
N ASN A 10 -14.98 -10.10 0.25
CA ASN A 10 -16.06 -9.15 -0.01
C ASN A 10 -16.77 -8.71 1.28
N ASN A 11 -16.95 -9.62 2.26
CA ASN A 11 -17.54 -9.28 3.55
C ASN A 11 -16.64 -8.28 4.31
N ILE A 12 -15.32 -8.47 4.30
CA ILE A 12 -14.37 -7.54 4.92
C ILE A 12 -14.43 -6.18 4.22
N LEU A 13 -14.52 -6.15 2.89
CA LEU A 13 -14.65 -4.90 2.15
C LEU A 13 -15.95 -4.17 2.50
N ASP A 14 -17.05 -4.90 2.64
CA ASP A 14 -18.36 -4.33 3.02
C ASP A 14 -18.35 -3.76 4.46
N GLU A 15 -17.55 -4.34 5.37
CA GLU A 15 -17.33 -3.81 6.72
C GLU A 15 -16.55 -2.48 6.68
N ILE A 16 -15.61 -2.34 5.73
CA ILE A 16 -14.74 -1.16 5.58
C ILE A 16 -15.44 -0.03 4.81
N CYS A 17 -16.19 -0.38 3.77
CA CYS A 17 -16.84 0.58 2.88
C CYS A 17 -18.18 1.05 3.46
N THR A 18 -18.25 2.31 3.89
CA THR A 18 -19.49 2.94 4.39
C THR A 18 -20.37 3.53 3.29
N ASP A 19 -19.87 3.80 2.11
CA ASP A 19 -20.56 4.46 1.00
C ASP A 19 -20.93 3.50 -0.14
N LYS A 20 -22.21 3.56 -0.58
CA LYS A 20 -22.71 2.75 -1.70
C LYS A 20 -21.99 3.03 -3.03
N GLU A 21 -21.47 4.23 -3.23
CA GLU A 21 -20.74 4.61 -4.45
C GLU A 21 -19.34 3.98 -4.55
N LYS A 22 -18.79 3.52 -3.43
CA LYS A 22 -17.46 2.89 -3.36
C LYS A 22 -17.49 1.38 -3.65
N ARG A 23 -18.66 0.80 -3.90
CA ARG A 23 -18.87 -0.64 -4.18
C ARG A 23 -18.31 -1.13 -5.53
N ASN A 24 -17.75 -0.25 -6.37
CA ASN A 24 -17.11 -0.64 -7.64
C ASN A 24 -15.66 -1.12 -7.47
N ILE A 25 -15.34 -1.65 -6.29
CA ILE A 25 -14.03 -2.19 -6.00
C ILE A 25 -14.12 -3.71 -6.05
N LYS A 26 -13.27 -4.35 -6.85
CA LYS A 26 -13.15 -5.80 -6.89
C LYS A 26 -11.88 -6.21 -6.15
N ILE A 27 -12.01 -7.19 -5.26
CA ILE A 27 -10.84 -7.84 -4.64
C ILE A 27 -10.56 -9.11 -5.42
N VAL A 28 -9.30 -9.31 -5.77
CA VAL A 28 -8.85 -10.49 -6.52
C VAL A 28 -7.64 -11.08 -5.82
N GLN A 29 -7.74 -12.34 -5.38
CA GLN A 29 -6.61 -13.09 -4.90
C GLN A 29 -5.88 -13.73 -6.10
N THR A 30 -4.56 -13.55 -6.18
CA THR A 30 -3.80 -13.98 -7.36
C THR A 30 -2.34 -14.26 -7.01
N ALA A 31 -1.78 -15.27 -7.67
CA ALA A 31 -0.35 -15.54 -7.63
C ALA A 31 0.49 -14.57 -8.50
N ALA A 32 -0.15 -13.65 -9.23
CA ALA A 32 0.54 -12.69 -10.10
C ALA A 32 1.23 -11.56 -9.32
N VAL A 33 0.88 -11.36 -8.05
CA VAL A 33 1.48 -10.35 -7.17
C VAL A 33 2.02 -11.02 -5.92
N GLU A 34 3.12 -10.51 -5.40
CA GLU A 34 3.77 -11.04 -4.19
C GLU A 34 3.42 -10.21 -2.94
N VAL A 35 3.00 -8.97 -3.14
CA VAL A 35 2.52 -8.06 -2.09
C VAL A 35 1.16 -7.50 -2.48
N PRO A 36 0.31 -7.18 -1.50
CA PRO A 36 -0.96 -6.52 -1.75
C PRO A 36 -0.73 -5.21 -2.52
N CYS A 37 -1.63 -4.90 -3.42
CA CYS A 37 -1.60 -3.63 -4.14
C CYS A 37 -2.97 -3.27 -4.73
N CYS A 38 -3.22 -1.97 -4.88
CA CYS A 38 -4.39 -1.48 -5.58
C CYS A 38 -4.04 -1.01 -6.99
N ILE A 39 -4.94 -1.28 -7.94
CA ILE A 39 -4.79 -0.90 -9.34
C ILE A 39 -6.10 -0.33 -9.91
N GLY A 40 -5.95 0.42 -10.99
CA GLY A 40 -7.06 0.94 -11.79
C GLY A 40 -7.60 2.28 -11.30
N THR A 41 -7.89 3.15 -12.27
CA THR A 41 -8.45 4.49 -12.03
C THR A 41 -9.96 4.49 -12.18
N PHE A 42 -10.48 3.77 -13.16
CA PHE A 42 -11.91 3.65 -13.47
C PHE A 42 -12.49 2.37 -12.87
N GLU A 43 -11.89 1.22 -13.16
CA GLU A 43 -12.20 -0.04 -12.49
C GLU A 43 -11.16 -0.26 -11.39
N LYS A 44 -11.59 -0.06 -10.16
CA LYS A 44 -10.74 -0.19 -8.97
C LYS A 44 -10.63 -1.66 -8.59
N ARG A 45 -9.41 -2.14 -8.40
CA ARG A 45 -9.15 -3.51 -7.95
C ARG A 45 -8.11 -3.52 -6.86
N ILE A 46 -8.34 -4.34 -5.84
CA ILE A 46 -7.36 -4.67 -4.82
C ILE A 46 -6.87 -6.08 -5.14
N LEU A 47 -5.58 -6.23 -5.40
CA LEU A 47 -4.93 -7.52 -5.63
C LEU A 47 -4.29 -7.98 -4.34
N ILE A 48 -4.60 -9.20 -3.93
CA ILE A 48 -4.06 -9.84 -2.74
C ILE A 48 -3.26 -11.07 -3.19
N PRO A 49 -2.02 -11.25 -2.70
CA PRO A 49 -1.24 -12.44 -3.00
C PRO A 49 -1.95 -13.74 -2.61
N ASP A 50 -1.69 -14.81 -3.35
CA ASP A 50 -2.18 -16.15 -3.02
C ASP A 50 -1.35 -16.75 -1.87
N LYS A 51 -1.50 -16.15 -0.68
CA LYS A 51 -0.88 -16.53 0.59
C LYS A 51 -1.98 -16.72 1.64
N LYS A 52 -1.67 -17.49 2.67
CA LYS A 52 -2.57 -17.63 3.82
C LYS A 52 -2.42 -16.42 4.74
N TYR A 53 -3.51 -15.68 4.89
CA TYR A 53 -3.67 -14.58 5.81
C TYR A 53 -4.74 -14.93 6.85
N SER A 54 -4.60 -14.42 8.07
CA SER A 54 -5.70 -14.40 9.02
C SER A 54 -6.75 -13.35 8.61
N ARG A 55 -7.97 -13.49 9.08
CA ARG A 55 -9.03 -12.49 8.83
C ARG A 55 -8.62 -11.10 9.32
N GLU A 56 -7.93 -11.00 10.45
CA GLU A 56 -7.45 -9.74 10.99
C GLU A 56 -6.38 -9.11 10.09
N GLU A 57 -5.42 -9.91 9.57
CA GLU A 57 -4.43 -9.44 8.61
C GLU A 57 -5.10 -8.93 7.33
N LEU A 58 -6.06 -9.68 6.78
CA LEU A 58 -6.82 -9.26 5.60
C LEU A 58 -7.57 -7.95 5.84
N HIS A 59 -8.18 -7.79 7.00
CA HIS A 59 -8.88 -6.54 7.34
C HIS A 59 -7.94 -5.34 7.28
N TYR A 60 -6.75 -5.42 7.88
CA TYR A 60 -5.78 -4.32 7.85
C TYR A 60 -5.19 -4.07 6.47
N ILE A 61 -4.90 -5.13 5.71
CA ILE A 61 -4.41 -5.02 4.34
C ILE A 61 -5.47 -4.36 3.45
N ILE A 62 -6.71 -4.84 3.47
CA ILE A 62 -7.79 -4.28 2.66
C ILE A 62 -8.08 -2.83 3.07
N LEU A 63 -8.05 -2.51 4.36
CA LEU A 63 -8.23 -1.15 4.85
C LEU A 63 -7.13 -0.20 4.34
N HIS A 64 -5.89 -0.65 4.30
CA HIS A 64 -4.76 0.11 3.76
C HIS A 64 -4.92 0.35 2.25
N GLU A 65 -5.14 -0.71 1.46
CA GLU A 65 -5.31 -0.61 0.01
C GLU A 65 -6.56 0.20 -0.38
N TYR A 66 -7.64 0.03 0.37
CA TYR A 66 -8.84 0.84 0.20
C TYR A 66 -8.57 2.33 0.45
N THR A 67 -7.75 2.65 1.45
CA THR A 67 -7.39 4.05 1.75
C THR A 67 -6.61 4.69 0.60
N HIS A 68 -5.73 3.98 -0.09
CA HIS A 68 -5.07 4.45 -1.30
C HIS A 68 -6.07 4.74 -2.43
N LEU A 69 -7.07 3.88 -2.61
CA LEU A 69 -8.12 4.09 -3.60
C LEU A 69 -9.01 5.29 -3.27
N ASP A 70 -9.33 5.48 -2.01
CA ASP A 70 -10.15 6.60 -1.51
C ASP A 70 -9.40 7.95 -1.67
N ASN A 71 -8.13 7.98 -1.33
CA ASN A 71 -7.24 9.14 -1.50
C ASN A 71 -6.90 9.45 -2.96
N LYS A 72 -7.25 8.57 -3.90
CA LYS A 72 -6.89 8.67 -5.34
C LYS A 72 -5.38 8.67 -5.57
N ASP A 73 -4.63 7.95 -4.76
CA ASP A 73 -3.17 7.90 -4.81
C ASP A 73 -2.64 7.41 -6.16
N ILE A 74 -3.38 6.51 -6.82
CA ILE A 74 -3.06 6.04 -8.18
C ILE A 74 -2.95 7.21 -9.17
N LEU A 75 -3.84 8.22 -9.08
CA LEU A 75 -3.75 9.40 -9.95
C LEU A 75 -2.51 10.23 -9.66
N THR A 76 -2.18 10.41 -8.38
CA THR A 76 -0.97 11.13 -7.96
C THR A 76 0.29 10.42 -8.47
N ILE A 77 0.33 9.09 -8.37
CA ILE A 77 1.42 8.25 -8.90
C ILE A 77 1.54 8.39 -10.43
N GLN A 78 0.42 8.39 -11.13
CA GLN A 78 0.43 8.58 -12.59
C GLN A 78 0.97 9.95 -12.98
N MET A 79 0.55 11.02 -12.27
CA MET A 79 1.03 12.37 -12.54
C MET A 79 2.55 12.49 -12.33
N ILE A 80 3.10 11.95 -11.24
CA ILE A 80 4.56 12.01 -11.02
C ILE A 80 5.32 11.18 -12.07
N ASN A 81 4.76 10.05 -12.52
CA ASN A 81 5.36 9.27 -13.60
C ASN A 81 5.38 10.05 -14.93
N ILE A 82 4.31 10.78 -15.26
CA ILE A 82 4.28 11.67 -16.43
C ILE A 82 5.36 12.76 -16.31
N LEU A 83 5.52 13.38 -15.12
CA LEU A 83 6.58 14.36 -14.89
C LEU A 83 7.96 13.74 -15.09
N CYS A 84 8.20 12.51 -14.65
CA CYS A 84 9.46 11.80 -14.87
C CYS A 84 9.71 11.55 -16.38
N ILE A 85 8.67 11.28 -17.16
CA ILE A 85 8.79 11.10 -18.61
C ILE A 85 9.12 12.42 -19.30
N VAL A 86 8.40 13.51 -18.95
CA VAL A 86 8.60 14.85 -19.53
C VAL A 86 9.98 15.40 -19.17
N PHE A 87 10.44 15.22 -17.94
CA PHE A 87 11.70 15.74 -17.42
C PHE A 87 12.74 14.63 -17.21
N TRP A 88 12.78 13.63 -18.09
CA TRP A 88 13.61 12.43 -17.94
C TRP A 88 15.12 12.72 -17.76
N TRP A 89 15.60 13.88 -18.24
CA TRP A 89 17.00 14.32 -18.12
C TRP A 89 17.29 15.00 -16.77
N ASN A 90 16.27 15.36 -15.99
CA ASN A 90 16.43 16.10 -14.75
C ASN A 90 16.48 15.15 -13.55
N PRO A 91 17.61 14.99 -12.83
CA PRO A 91 17.70 14.08 -11.71
C PRO A 91 16.79 14.45 -10.53
N PHE A 92 16.45 15.73 -10.36
CA PHE A 92 15.58 16.18 -9.28
C PHE A 92 14.17 15.61 -9.34
N VAL A 93 13.66 15.29 -10.53
CA VAL A 93 12.33 14.70 -10.65
C VAL A 93 12.26 13.28 -10.06
N TYR A 94 13.37 12.56 -10.08
CA TYR A 94 13.45 11.22 -9.48
C TYR A 94 13.53 11.28 -7.95
N ILE A 95 14.21 12.30 -7.39
CA ILE A 95 14.20 12.58 -5.95
C ILE A 95 12.77 12.94 -5.53
N LEU A 96 12.13 13.88 -6.23
CA LEU A 96 10.74 14.24 -5.98
C LEU A 96 9.79 13.04 -6.04
N LYS A 97 10.01 12.12 -6.98
CA LYS A 97 9.23 10.89 -7.09
C LYS A 97 9.37 10.05 -5.80
N GLY A 98 10.58 9.86 -5.29
CA GLY A 98 10.83 9.13 -4.05
C GLY A 98 10.10 9.76 -2.86
N ASP A 99 10.23 11.07 -2.67
CA ASP A 99 9.58 11.82 -1.60
C ASP A 99 8.05 11.76 -1.68
N MET A 100 7.51 11.80 -2.91
CA MET A 100 6.06 11.69 -3.13
C MET A 100 5.52 10.30 -2.77
N TYR A 101 6.22 9.23 -3.15
CA TYR A 101 5.82 7.88 -2.76
C TYR A 101 5.83 7.72 -1.24
N GLN A 102 6.88 8.17 -0.58
CA GLN A 102 6.96 8.16 0.88
C GLN A 102 5.81 8.94 1.53
N SER A 103 5.53 10.14 1.03
CA SER A 103 4.45 10.99 1.55
C SER A 103 3.07 10.34 1.39
N ILE A 104 2.84 9.64 0.29
CA ILE A 104 1.61 8.87 0.04
C ILE A 104 1.45 7.77 1.10
N GLU A 105 2.50 7.00 1.35
CA GLU A 105 2.49 5.92 2.34
C GLU A 105 2.24 6.46 3.77
N ILE A 106 2.97 7.51 4.18
CA ILE A 106 2.80 8.15 5.49
C ILE A 106 1.36 8.65 5.65
N ARG A 107 0.80 9.31 4.65
CA ARG A 107 -0.57 9.81 4.67
C ARG A 107 -1.59 8.66 4.76
N CYS A 108 -1.36 7.58 4.05
CA CYS A 108 -2.20 6.39 4.11
C CYS A 108 -2.22 5.80 5.53
N ASP A 109 -1.04 5.54 6.10
CA ASP A 109 -0.91 5.01 7.45
C ASP A 109 -1.56 5.92 8.50
N GLN A 110 -1.36 7.23 8.41
CA GLN A 110 -2.01 8.19 9.32
C GLN A 110 -3.53 8.17 9.19
N THR A 111 -4.05 8.02 7.96
CA THR A 111 -5.49 7.96 7.70
C THR A 111 -6.11 6.69 8.29
N VAL A 112 -5.43 5.56 8.11
CA VAL A 112 -5.86 4.27 8.68
C VAL A 112 -5.81 4.32 10.21
N THR A 113 -4.69 4.74 10.79
CA THR A 113 -4.48 4.73 12.24
C THR A 113 -5.39 5.71 13.01
N LYS A 114 -5.87 6.77 12.36
CA LYS A 114 -6.90 7.66 12.93
C LYS A 114 -8.25 6.94 13.11
N LYS A 115 -8.55 5.96 12.26
CA LYS A 115 -9.79 5.16 12.33
C LYS A 115 -9.69 4.01 13.34
N LEU A 116 -8.48 3.59 13.70
CA LEU A 116 -8.21 2.46 14.59
C LEU A 116 -8.11 2.88 16.05
N LYS A 117 -8.56 1.99 16.95
CA LYS A 117 -8.36 2.13 18.40
C LYS A 117 -6.88 1.95 18.74
N SER A 118 -6.46 2.50 19.89
CA SER A 118 -5.05 2.46 20.32
C SER A 118 -4.46 1.03 20.34
N ALA A 119 -5.24 0.05 20.79
CA ALA A 119 -4.81 -1.35 20.84
C ALA A 119 -4.63 -2.00 19.45
N GLU A 120 -5.40 -1.55 18.46
CA GLU A 120 -5.38 -2.10 17.09
C GLU A 120 -4.23 -1.55 16.25
N ARG A 121 -3.72 -0.36 16.61
CA ARG A 121 -2.61 0.29 15.88
C ARG A 121 -1.35 -0.54 15.86
N GLY A 122 -1.02 -1.22 16.97
CA GLY A 122 0.12 -2.11 17.07
C GLY A 122 0.02 -3.31 16.12
N ASN A 123 -1.17 -3.93 16.06
CA ASN A 123 -1.43 -5.05 15.16
C ASN A 123 -1.35 -4.61 13.70
N TYR A 124 -1.97 -3.48 13.34
CA TYR A 124 -1.87 -2.88 12.02
C TYR A 124 -0.41 -2.68 11.59
N LEU A 125 0.40 -2.02 12.43
CA LEU A 125 1.82 -1.77 12.12
C LEU A 125 2.60 -3.07 11.91
N THR A 126 2.30 -4.11 12.70
CA THR A 126 2.95 -5.42 12.55
C THR A 126 2.63 -6.05 11.20
N VAL A 127 1.38 -5.96 10.75
CA VAL A 127 0.94 -6.49 9.46
C VAL A 127 1.62 -5.73 8.32
N ILE A 128 1.58 -4.39 8.34
CA ILE A 128 2.22 -3.57 7.31
C ILE A 128 3.73 -3.79 7.26
N LEU A 129 4.39 -3.95 8.41
CA LEU A 129 5.83 -4.27 8.45
C LEU A 129 6.12 -5.64 7.82
N LYS A 130 5.26 -6.62 8.04
CA LYS A 130 5.39 -7.96 7.44
C LYS A 130 5.33 -7.88 5.92
N GLU A 131 4.34 -7.16 5.36
CA GLU A 131 4.18 -6.98 3.92
C GLU A 131 5.33 -6.16 3.32
N TYR A 132 5.77 -5.10 4.01
CA TYR A 132 6.92 -4.33 3.57
C TYR A 132 8.20 -5.18 3.49
N LYS A 133 8.49 -6.00 4.51
CA LYS A 133 9.66 -6.91 4.48
C LYS A 133 9.58 -7.87 3.30
N ALA A 134 8.40 -8.40 3.00
CA ALA A 134 8.19 -9.25 1.84
C ALA A 134 8.50 -8.51 0.53
N SER A 135 8.07 -7.25 0.40
CA SER A 135 8.34 -6.42 -0.79
C SER A 135 9.83 -6.11 -1.00
N VAL A 136 10.57 -5.86 0.08
CA VAL A 136 12.02 -5.58 0.03
C VAL A 136 12.79 -6.84 -0.39
N GLN A 137 12.45 -7.99 0.20
CA GLN A 137 13.09 -9.26 -0.16
C GLN A 137 12.88 -9.61 -1.64
N GLU A 138 11.68 -9.35 -2.19
CA GLU A 138 11.40 -9.55 -3.60
C GLU A 138 12.26 -8.65 -4.49
N LYS A 139 12.35 -7.37 -4.14
CA LYS A 139 13.16 -6.40 -4.89
C LYS A 139 14.63 -6.78 -4.89
N GLU A 140 15.17 -7.26 -3.78
CA GLU A 140 16.56 -7.74 -3.71
C GLU A 140 16.79 -8.96 -4.59
N PHE A 141 15.85 -9.90 -4.63
CA PHE A 141 15.96 -11.10 -5.45
C PHE A 141 15.89 -10.81 -6.96
N ARG A 142 15.15 -9.78 -7.36
CA ARG A 142 15.01 -9.37 -8.77
C ARG A 142 16.10 -8.42 -9.26
N LYS A 143 16.99 -7.93 -8.38
CA LYS A 143 18.11 -7.07 -8.82
C LYS A 143 19.06 -7.88 -9.69
N PRO A 144 19.36 -7.43 -10.93
CA PRO A 144 20.40 -8.05 -11.71
C PRO A 144 21.75 -7.90 -11.01
N ALA A 145 22.57 -8.96 -11.02
CA ALA A 145 23.89 -8.93 -10.42
C ALA A 145 24.70 -7.76 -10.99
N GLY A 146 25.11 -6.81 -10.15
CA GLY A 146 25.88 -5.62 -10.54
C GLY A 146 25.07 -4.32 -10.66
N ALA A 147 23.76 -4.31 -10.41
CA ALA A 147 22.99 -3.08 -10.33
C ALA A 147 23.37 -2.32 -9.05
N MET A 148 24.02 -1.17 -9.19
CA MET A 148 24.23 -0.25 -8.08
C MET A 148 22.89 0.44 -7.76
N PRO A 149 22.43 0.44 -6.50
CA PRO A 149 21.26 1.23 -6.11
C PRO A 149 21.65 2.70 -6.12
N LEU A 150 21.21 3.44 -7.14
CA LEU A 150 21.54 4.86 -7.26
C LEU A 150 20.81 5.73 -6.22
N PHE A 151 19.69 5.27 -5.63
CA PHE A 151 18.90 6.02 -4.63
C PHE A 151 17.91 5.09 -3.91
N GLU A 152 18.35 4.17 -3.04
CA GLU A 152 17.41 3.41 -2.23
C GLU A 152 18.00 3.02 -0.87
N ASP A 153 17.90 3.93 0.08
CA ASP A 153 17.86 3.53 1.49
C ASP A 153 16.41 3.63 1.98
N HIS A 154 15.66 2.54 1.80
CA HIS A 154 14.27 2.46 2.22
C HIS A 154 14.11 2.23 3.73
N SER A 155 15.19 1.97 4.46
CA SER A 155 15.15 1.70 5.90
C SER A 155 14.73 2.93 6.71
N ASP A 156 15.24 4.10 6.35
CA ASP A 156 14.93 5.37 7.05
C ASP A 156 13.46 5.76 6.86
N HIS A 157 12.90 5.52 5.69
CA HIS A 157 11.49 5.79 5.39
C HIS A 157 10.55 4.94 6.25
N LEU A 158 10.92 3.70 6.51
CA LEU A 158 10.13 2.80 7.34
C LEU A 158 10.14 3.24 8.81
N ILE A 159 11.31 3.61 9.31
CA ILE A 159 11.47 4.11 10.69
C ILE A 159 10.62 5.37 10.88
N GLU A 160 10.60 6.28 9.91
CA GLU A 160 9.80 7.50 9.97
C GLU A 160 8.29 7.19 9.97
N ARG A 161 7.81 6.28 9.11
CA ARG A 161 6.42 5.81 9.10
C ARG A 161 6.00 5.29 10.48
N PHE A 162 6.80 4.39 11.06
CA PHE A 162 6.53 3.82 12.39
C PHE A 162 6.55 4.88 13.48
N ARG A 163 7.50 5.79 13.46
CA ARG A 163 7.61 6.88 14.43
C ARG A 163 6.37 7.77 14.39
N LEU A 164 5.96 8.23 13.21
CA LEU A 164 4.80 9.10 13.04
C LEU A 164 3.49 8.45 13.48
N VAL A 165 3.34 7.16 13.22
CA VAL A 165 2.16 6.39 13.67
C VAL A 165 2.19 6.14 15.18
N ALA A 166 3.35 5.80 15.74
CA ALA A 166 3.51 5.54 17.18
C ALA A 166 3.36 6.81 18.02
N GLU A 167 3.88 7.96 17.56
CA GLU A 167 3.78 9.24 18.26
C GLU A 167 2.38 9.86 18.19
N GLY A 168 1.51 9.39 17.28
CA GLY A 168 0.15 9.90 17.13
C GLY A 168 0.06 11.40 16.84
N LYS A 169 1.16 12.01 16.39
CA LYS A 169 1.20 13.45 16.12
C LYS A 169 0.33 13.78 14.93
N GLN A 170 -0.73 14.51 15.23
CA GLN A 170 -1.52 15.25 14.25
C GLN A 170 -0.65 16.40 13.72
N SER A 171 -0.47 16.43 12.42
CA SER A 171 -0.08 17.64 11.72
C SER A 171 -1.32 18.44 11.40
#